data_5246f782a4332c6449ac28b29bc80526
#
_entry.id   5246f782a4332c6449ac28b29bc80526
#
_cell.length_a   1.000
_cell.length_b   1.000
_cell.length_c   1.000
_cell.angle_alpha   90.00
_cell.angle_beta   90.00
_cell.angle_gamma   90.00
#
_symmetry.space_group_name_H-M   'P 1'
#
loop_
_entity.id
_entity.type
_entity.pdbx_description
1 polymer ?
#
loop_
_entity_poly.entity_id
_entity_poly.type
_entity_poly.pdbx_seq_one_letter_code
_entity_poly.pdbx_strand_id
1 'polypeptide(L)'
;AAEDLARSGHKVAMLDREGRIKPCGGAIPPRLIEDFAIPNSQIVARINTARMISPTQRRVDIPIENGFVGMVDREHFDPFLRRRAQGAGATWLTGTFLRIERDNGRPFVIYRDKDSGEERRLACKLIIGADGARSKVAKSEVPNGDKIPYVIAYHEIIEAPLKGLTYNPKRCDVIYDGAISPDFYGWVFPHGKSASVGM
;
A
#
# COMPACT_ATOMS: atom_id res chain seq x y z
N ALA A 1 10.46 3.72 -5.22
CA ALA A 1 10.77 4.98 -5.96
C ALA A 1 11.69 5.91 -5.15
N ALA A 2 11.30 6.40 -3.95
CA ALA A 2 12.13 7.37 -3.20
C ALA A 2 13.51 6.79 -2.84
N GLU A 3 13.57 5.54 -2.36
CA GLU A 3 14.83 4.84 -2.08
C GLU A 3 15.68 4.68 -3.34
N ASP A 4 15.09 4.23 -4.45
CA ASP A 4 15.81 3.94 -5.69
C ASP A 4 16.41 5.22 -6.29
N LEU A 5 15.63 6.29 -6.30
CA LEU A 5 16.09 7.61 -6.76
C LEU A 5 17.22 8.16 -5.88
N ALA A 6 17.10 8.03 -4.56
CA ALA A 6 18.15 8.46 -3.65
C ALA A 6 19.43 7.63 -3.84
N ARG A 7 19.34 6.31 -3.99
CA ARG A 7 20.47 5.42 -4.33
C ARG A 7 21.12 5.77 -5.67
N SER A 8 20.34 6.28 -6.62
CA SER A 8 20.83 6.75 -7.92
C SER A 8 21.44 8.18 -7.86
N GLY A 9 21.63 8.73 -6.67
CA GLY A 9 22.28 10.03 -6.47
C GLY A 9 21.36 11.25 -6.66
N HIS A 10 20.06 11.04 -6.79
CA HIS A 10 19.12 12.15 -6.87
C HIS A 10 18.81 12.74 -5.48
N LYS A 11 18.68 14.07 -5.41
CA LYS A 11 18.16 14.75 -4.23
C LYS A 11 16.66 14.57 -4.15
N VAL A 12 16.19 13.74 -3.22
CA VAL A 12 14.79 13.34 -3.08
C VAL A 12 14.19 13.89 -1.80
N ALA A 13 13.00 14.50 -1.90
CA ALA A 13 12.13 14.78 -0.77
C ALA A 13 10.90 13.86 -0.84
N MET A 14 10.62 13.15 0.23
CA MET A 14 9.46 12.28 0.39
C MET A 14 8.49 12.91 1.38
N LEU A 15 7.35 13.41 0.87
CA LEU A 15 6.31 14.03 1.68
C LEU A 15 5.25 13.00 2.05
N ASP A 16 4.98 12.83 3.34
CA ASP A 16 3.97 11.92 3.88
C ASP A 16 3.31 12.52 5.12
N ARG A 17 2.04 12.19 5.34
CA ARG A 17 1.29 12.72 6.50
C ARG A 17 1.68 12.10 7.83
N GLU A 18 2.32 10.94 7.81
CA GLU A 18 2.66 10.11 8.97
C GLU A 18 1.46 9.71 9.86
N GLY A 19 1.61 8.64 10.62
CA GLY A 19 0.61 8.21 11.62
C GLY A 19 -0.67 7.59 11.05
N ARG A 20 -0.87 7.57 9.72
CA ARG A 20 -2.00 6.90 9.09
C ARG A 20 -1.58 5.52 8.59
N ILE A 21 -2.17 4.47 9.16
CA ILE A 21 -2.06 3.12 8.62
C ILE A 21 -2.89 3.06 7.33
N LYS A 22 -2.29 2.65 6.23
CA LYS A 22 -3.00 2.48 4.97
C LYS A 22 -3.87 1.22 5.04
N PRO A 23 -5.20 1.32 4.88
CA PRO A 23 -6.06 0.13 4.78
C PRO A 23 -5.62 -0.73 3.61
N CYS A 24 -5.29 -1.98 3.86
CA CYS A 24 -4.81 -2.91 2.84
C CYS A 24 -4.80 -4.32 3.43
N GLY A 25 -5.14 -5.33 2.66
CA GLY A 25 -5.04 -6.74 3.06
C GLY A 25 -3.61 -7.23 3.32
N GLY A 26 -2.59 -6.41 3.03
CA GLY A 26 -1.20 -6.68 3.41
C GLY A 26 -0.47 -7.73 2.56
N ALA A 27 -1.07 -8.26 1.51
CA ALA A 27 -0.46 -9.27 0.65
C ALA A 27 0.56 -8.66 -0.32
N ILE A 28 1.78 -9.17 -0.33
CA ILE A 28 2.84 -8.80 -1.26
C ILE A 28 3.35 -10.02 -2.04
N PRO A 29 3.46 -9.94 -3.38
CA PRO A 29 3.83 -11.09 -4.20
C PRO A 29 5.30 -11.49 -4.02
N PRO A 30 5.66 -12.75 -4.34
CA PRO A 30 7.04 -13.27 -4.22
C PRO A 30 8.07 -12.36 -4.89
N ARG A 31 7.80 -11.96 -6.13
CA ARG A 31 8.68 -11.11 -6.91
C ARG A 31 8.96 -9.75 -6.25
N LEU A 32 7.97 -9.14 -5.59
CA LEU A 32 8.17 -7.89 -4.85
C LEU A 32 9.14 -8.08 -3.68
N ILE A 33 9.02 -9.22 -2.98
CA ILE A 33 9.90 -9.56 -1.86
C ILE A 33 11.34 -9.67 -2.35
N GLU A 34 11.55 -10.32 -3.49
CA GLU A 34 12.86 -10.52 -4.12
C GLU A 34 13.41 -9.20 -4.70
N ASP A 35 12.68 -8.56 -5.62
CA ASP A 35 13.11 -7.35 -6.35
C ASP A 35 13.47 -6.19 -5.40
N PHE A 36 12.77 -6.07 -4.27
CA PHE A 36 13.00 -5.02 -3.29
C PHE A 36 13.70 -5.49 -2.01
N ALA A 37 14.23 -6.70 -1.99
CA ALA A 37 14.94 -7.29 -0.85
C ALA A 37 14.20 -7.05 0.48
N ILE A 38 12.91 -7.43 0.54
CA ILE A 38 12.10 -7.29 1.74
C ILE A 38 12.56 -8.30 2.79
N PRO A 39 13.02 -7.85 3.97
CA PRO A 39 13.54 -8.78 4.97
C PRO A 39 12.42 -9.60 5.62
N ASN A 40 12.78 -10.82 6.03
CA ASN A 40 11.86 -11.74 6.69
C ASN A 40 11.19 -11.16 7.94
N SER A 41 11.85 -10.23 8.63
CA SER A 41 11.30 -9.52 9.80
C SER A 41 10.06 -8.68 9.52
N GLN A 42 9.79 -8.38 8.25
CA GLN A 42 8.58 -7.66 7.81
C GLN A 42 7.45 -8.61 7.40
N ILE A 43 7.70 -9.92 7.32
CA ILE A 43 6.74 -10.92 6.87
C ILE A 43 6.10 -11.60 8.10
N VAL A 44 4.84 -11.30 8.35
CA VAL A 44 4.10 -11.86 9.50
C VAL A 44 3.44 -13.20 9.21
N ALA A 45 3.16 -13.50 7.93
CA ALA A 45 2.70 -14.82 7.50
C ALA A 45 3.17 -15.12 6.07
N ARG A 46 3.30 -16.42 5.75
CA ARG A 46 3.71 -16.89 4.43
C ARG A 46 2.60 -17.76 3.85
N ILE A 47 2.08 -17.34 2.72
CA ILE A 47 0.96 -17.97 2.05
C ILE A 47 1.47 -18.77 0.86
N ASN A 48 1.11 -20.04 0.79
CA ASN A 48 1.51 -20.94 -0.30
C ASN A 48 0.33 -21.32 -1.23
N THR A 49 -0.87 -20.86 -0.92
CA THR A 49 -2.07 -21.18 -1.71
C THR A 49 -3.01 -19.98 -1.74
N ALA A 50 -3.57 -19.69 -2.90
CA ALA A 50 -4.70 -18.79 -3.05
C ALA A 50 -5.94 -19.62 -3.38
N ARG A 51 -7.04 -19.44 -2.64
CA ARG A 51 -8.33 -20.05 -2.95
C ARG A 51 -9.25 -19.02 -3.58
N MET A 52 -9.70 -19.29 -4.79
CA MET A 52 -10.75 -18.52 -5.45
C MET A 52 -12.10 -19.18 -5.18
N ILE A 53 -13.07 -18.40 -4.75
CA ILE A 53 -14.43 -18.84 -4.47
C ILE A 53 -15.37 -18.09 -5.42
N SER A 54 -16.09 -18.83 -6.27
CA SER A 54 -17.03 -18.25 -7.23
C SER A 54 -18.35 -17.87 -6.58
N PRO A 55 -19.24 -17.09 -7.25
CA PRO A 55 -20.59 -16.80 -6.78
C PRO A 55 -21.44 -18.05 -6.53
N THR A 56 -21.15 -19.15 -7.23
CA THR A 56 -21.81 -20.46 -7.03
C THR A 56 -21.12 -21.33 -5.99
N GLN A 57 -20.26 -20.75 -5.15
CA GLN A 57 -19.51 -21.44 -4.08
C GLN A 57 -18.56 -22.54 -4.56
N ARG A 58 -18.23 -22.57 -5.84
CA ARG A 58 -17.16 -23.43 -6.37
C ARG A 58 -15.81 -22.87 -5.91
N ARG A 59 -14.92 -23.77 -5.52
CA ARG A 59 -13.62 -23.44 -4.96
C ARG A 59 -12.51 -24.00 -5.82
N VAL A 60 -11.50 -23.19 -6.09
CA VAL A 60 -10.28 -23.57 -6.79
C VAL A 60 -9.08 -23.12 -5.95
N ASP A 61 -8.24 -24.07 -5.59
CA ASP A 61 -6.98 -23.80 -4.89
C ASP A 61 -5.86 -23.68 -5.93
N ILE A 62 -5.17 -22.56 -5.90
CA ILE A 62 -4.06 -22.22 -6.79
C ILE A 62 -2.79 -22.23 -5.93
N PRO A 63 -1.90 -23.22 -6.09
CA PRO A 63 -0.62 -23.24 -5.40
C PRO A 63 0.25 -22.06 -5.90
N ILE A 64 1.03 -21.48 -4.99
CA ILE A 64 2.00 -20.44 -5.31
C ILE A 64 3.33 -21.13 -5.51
N GLU A 65 3.71 -21.29 -6.77
CA GLU A 65 4.95 -21.94 -7.16
C GLU A 65 6.15 -21.02 -7.01
N ASN A 66 7.31 -21.59 -6.72
CA ASN A 66 8.59 -20.89 -6.63
C ASN A 66 8.62 -19.71 -5.64
N GLY A 67 7.88 -19.81 -4.53
CA GLY A 67 7.86 -18.76 -3.51
C GLY A 67 6.64 -18.80 -2.60
N PHE A 68 6.31 -17.64 -2.07
CA PHE A 68 5.13 -17.46 -1.22
C PHE A 68 4.63 -16.00 -1.34
N VAL A 69 3.35 -15.78 -1.15
CA VAL A 69 2.84 -14.43 -0.88
C VAL A 69 3.14 -14.08 0.57
N GLY A 70 3.88 -13.00 0.77
CA GLY A 70 4.17 -12.48 2.09
C GLY A 70 3.01 -11.63 2.60
N MET A 71 2.65 -11.80 3.87
CA MET A 71 1.72 -10.91 4.54
C MET A 71 2.51 -9.92 5.37
N VAL A 72 2.14 -8.63 5.30
CA VAL A 72 2.81 -7.55 6.03
C VAL A 72 1.79 -6.72 6.81
N ASP A 73 2.17 -6.31 8.02
CA ASP A 73 1.39 -5.36 8.79
C ASP A 73 1.79 -3.93 8.39
N ARG A 74 0.86 -3.19 7.82
CA ARG A 74 1.12 -1.87 7.24
C ARG A 74 1.59 -0.84 8.28
N GLU A 75 1.23 -0.99 9.53
CA GLU A 75 1.71 -0.14 10.62
C GLU A 75 3.23 -0.25 10.86
N HIS A 76 3.82 -1.40 10.50
CA HIS A 76 5.27 -1.64 10.61
C HIS A 76 5.98 -1.53 9.26
N PHE A 77 5.36 -2.03 8.20
CA PHE A 77 5.93 -2.09 6.87
C PHE A 77 6.07 -0.70 6.22
N ASP A 78 5.06 0.17 6.33
CA ASP A 78 5.14 1.50 5.74
C ASP A 78 6.22 2.38 6.38
N PRO A 79 6.34 2.45 7.72
CA PRO A 79 7.46 3.13 8.36
C PRO A 79 8.82 2.51 8.03
N PHE A 80 8.90 1.19 7.89
CA PHE A 80 10.13 0.51 7.46
C PHE A 80 10.58 1.00 6.08
N LEU A 81 9.69 1.07 5.09
CA LEU A 81 10.02 1.56 3.75
C LEU A 81 10.44 3.05 3.74
N ARG A 82 9.81 3.88 4.58
CA ARG A 82 10.20 5.30 4.73
C ARG A 82 11.60 5.42 5.31
N ARG A 83 11.91 4.66 6.37
CA ARG A 83 13.27 4.64 6.96
C ARG A 83 14.32 4.13 5.98
N ARG A 84 14.00 3.12 5.15
CA ARG A 84 14.90 2.67 4.08
C ARG A 84 15.22 3.77 3.09
N ALA A 85 14.21 4.51 2.64
CA ALA A 85 14.41 5.64 1.73
C ALA A 85 15.25 6.74 2.39
N GLN A 86 15.00 7.05 3.66
CA GLN A 86 15.78 8.00 4.43
C GLN A 86 17.25 7.55 4.61
N GLY A 87 17.48 6.28 4.93
CA GLY A 87 18.81 5.69 5.02
C GLY A 87 19.56 5.68 3.68
N ALA A 88 18.85 5.72 2.56
CA ALA A 88 19.42 5.88 1.22
C ALA A 88 19.70 7.37 0.84
N GLY A 89 19.37 8.32 1.69
CA GLY A 89 19.61 9.75 1.48
C GLY A 89 18.38 10.58 1.10
N ALA A 90 17.17 9.99 1.07
CA ALA A 90 15.96 10.78 0.86
C ALA A 90 15.63 11.60 2.13
N THR A 91 15.23 12.86 1.93
CA THR A 91 14.70 13.68 3.03
C THR A 91 13.25 13.33 3.28
N TRP A 92 12.90 12.90 4.48
CA TRP A 92 11.53 12.68 4.87
C TRP A 92 10.92 13.95 5.45
N LEU A 93 9.84 14.43 4.81
CA LEU A 93 9.07 15.60 5.23
C LEU A 93 7.71 15.11 5.72
N THR A 94 7.33 15.52 6.91
CA THR A 94 6.04 15.18 7.50
C THR A 94 5.05 16.30 7.28
N GLY A 95 4.00 16.04 6.51
CA GLY A 95 3.02 17.08 6.20
C GLY A 95 1.96 16.64 5.21
N THR A 96 1.01 17.54 4.97
CA THR A 96 -0.10 17.31 4.05
C THR A 96 0.10 18.09 2.76
N PHE A 97 0.20 17.39 1.63
CA PHE A 97 0.19 18.01 0.31
C PHE A 97 -1.08 18.84 0.11
N LEU A 98 -0.92 20.07 -0.37
CA LEU A 98 -2.02 20.98 -0.64
C LEU A 98 -2.24 21.16 -2.15
N ARG A 99 -1.22 21.66 -2.86
CA ARG A 99 -1.26 21.99 -4.29
C ARG A 99 0.12 22.10 -4.93
N ILE A 100 0.15 22.18 -6.23
CA ILE A 100 1.35 22.52 -7.01
C ILE A 100 1.19 23.95 -7.51
N GLU A 101 2.23 24.74 -7.37
CA GLU A 101 2.39 26.06 -7.95
C GLU A 101 3.51 26.06 -8.99
N ARG A 102 3.44 26.96 -9.96
CA ARG A 102 4.51 27.17 -10.94
C ARG A 102 4.95 28.62 -10.94
N ASP A 103 6.25 28.79 -10.95
CA ASP A 103 6.88 30.10 -11.07
C ASP A 103 7.94 30.00 -12.18
N ASN A 104 7.76 30.78 -13.25
CA ASN A 104 8.58 30.73 -14.46
C ASN A 104 8.76 29.30 -15.00
N GLY A 105 7.69 28.49 -15.00
CA GLY A 105 7.70 27.09 -15.44
C GLY A 105 8.26 26.09 -14.41
N ARG A 106 8.87 26.54 -13.34
CA ARG A 106 9.42 25.66 -12.29
C ARG A 106 8.32 25.24 -11.33
N PRO A 107 8.15 23.93 -11.06
CA PRO A 107 7.15 23.45 -10.13
C PRO A 107 7.60 23.62 -8.67
N PHE A 108 6.61 23.93 -7.82
CA PHE A 108 6.74 23.98 -6.38
C PHE A 108 5.62 23.16 -5.74
N VAL A 109 5.97 22.28 -4.82
CA VAL A 109 5.01 21.61 -3.97
C VAL A 109 4.68 22.50 -2.77
N ILE A 110 3.41 22.80 -2.57
CA ILE A 110 2.93 23.48 -1.38
C ILE A 110 2.33 22.43 -0.46
N TYR A 111 2.81 22.41 0.77
CA TYR A 111 2.34 21.47 1.76
C TYR A 111 2.18 22.15 3.12
N ARG A 112 1.29 21.62 3.95
CA ARG A 112 1.17 22.02 5.35
C ARG A 112 2.08 21.15 6.17
N ASP A 113 3.07 21.75 6.79
CA ASP A 113 3.99 21.11 7.71
C ASP A 113 3.22 20.59 8.93
N LYS A 114 3.52 19.37 9.37
CA LYS A 114 2.78 18.72 10.46
C LYS A 114 3.09 19.36 11.82
N ASP A 115 4.34 19.77 12.02
CA ASP A 115 4.82 20.21 13.33
C ASP A 115 4.48 21.70 13.56
N SER A 116 4.73 22.55 12.57
CA SER A 116 4.45 23.98 12.66
C SER A 116 3.01 24.37 12.29
N GLY A 117 2.31 23.55 11.51
CA GLY A 117 1.00 23.87 10.92
C GLY A 117 1.05 24.87 9.78
N GLU A 118 2.22 25.41 9.46
CA GLU A 118 2.43 26.44 8.43
C GLU A 118 2.44 25.84 7.02
N GLU A 119 2.12 26.66 6.04
CA GLU A 119 2.34 26.32 4.63
C GLU A 119 3.82 26.48 4.29
N ARG A 120 4.40 25.42 3.73
CA ARG A 120 5.78 25.39 3.23
C ARG A 120 5.78 25.25 1.72
N ARG A 121 6.77 25.87 1.09
CA ARG A 121 7.00 25.84 -0.36
C ARG A 121 8.29 25.12 -0.68
N LEU A 122 8.21 24.00 -1.43
CA LEU A 122 9.33 23.17 -1.81
C LEU A 122 9.55 23.22 -3.31
N ALA A 123 10.67 23.78 -3.75
CA ALA A 123 11.05 23.79 -5.16
C ALA A 123 11.50 22.40 -5.61
N CYS A 124 11.03 21.95 -6.76
CA CYS A 124 11.42 20.67 -7.35
C CYS A 124 11.59 20.76 -8.87
N LYS A 125 12.28 19.76 -9.45
CA LYS A 125 12.41 19.59 -10.90
C LYS A 125 11.34 18.62 -11.42
N LEU A 126 10.99 17.63 -10.61
CA LEU A 126 10.04 16.57 -10.92
C LEU A 126 9.19 16.27 -9.69
N ILE A 127 7.92 15.94 -9.91
CA ILE A 127 6.98 15.53 -8.88
C ILE A 127 6.48 14.13 -9.24
N ILE A 128 6.53 13.22 -8.27
CA ILE A 128 5.95 11.88 -8.38
C ILE A 128 4.74 11.82 -7.46
N GLY A 129 3.54 11.77 -8.04
CA GLY A 129 2.30 11.56 -7.31
C GLY A 129 2.15 10.10 -6.90
N ALA A 130 2.31 9.83 -5.60
CA ALA A 130 2.11 8.50 -5.00
C ALA A 130 1.07 8.56 -3.87
N ASP A 131 0.09 9.44 -4.01
CA ASP A 131 -0.89 9.83 -2.99
C ASP A 131 -2.22 9.06 -3.06
N GLY A 132 -2.22 7.95 -3.83
CA GLY A 132 -3.28 6.92 -3.81
C GLY A 132 -4.47 7.22 -4.73
N ALA A 133 -5.57 6.48 -4.56
CA ALA A 133 -6.73 6.49 -5.46
C ALA A 133 -7.40 7.87 -5.59
N ARG A 134 -7.35 8.70 -4.54
CA ARG A 134 -7.85 10.08 -4.56
C ARG A 134 -6.72 11.10 -4.74
N SER A 135 -5.73 10.76 -5.56
CA SER A 135 -4.55 11.58 -5.79
C SER A 135 -4.89 13.04 -6.13
N LYS A 136 -4.42 13.95 -5.30
CA LYS A 136 -4.52 15.39 -5.58
C LYS A 136 -3.53 15.79 -6.67
N VAL A 137 -2.38 15.12 -6.74
CA VAL A 137 -1.39 15.34 -7.81
C VAL A 137 -1.98 14.95 -9.16
N ALA A 138 -2.60 13.76 -9.26
CA ALA A 138 -3.25 13.34 -10.50
C ALA A 138 -4.37 14.30 -10.93
N LYS A 139 -5.20 14.76 -9.98
CA LYS A 139 -6.28 15.70 -10.26
C LYS A 139 -5.80 17.03 -10.80
N SER A 140 -4.65 17.52 -10.36
CA SER A 140 -4.11 18.81 -10.80
C SER A 140 -3.25 18.73 -12.05
N GLU A 141 -2.57 17.60 -12.29
CA GLU A 141 -1.49 17.52 -13.28
C GLU A 141 -1.76 16.55 -14.43
N VAL A 142 -2.71 15.61 -14.25
CA VAL A 142 -3.00 14.59 -15.25
C VAL A 142 -4.35 14.88 -15.90
N PRO A 143 -4.44 15.00 -17.23
CA PRO A 143 -5.71 15.16 -17.92
C PRO A 143 -6.70 14.05 -17.51
N ASN A 144 -7.90 14.43 -17.08
CA ASN A 144 -8.93 13.55 -16.54
C ASN A 144 -8.54 12.77 -15.25
N GLY A 145 -7.51 13.21 -14.53
CA GLY A 145 -7.08 12.59 -13.26
C GLY A 145 -8.12 12.63 -12.14
N ASP A 146 -9.12 13.49 -12.27
CA ASP A 146 -10.30 13.57 -11.39
C ASP A 146 -11.39 12.54 -11.73
N LYS A 147 -11.36 11.96 -12.93
CA LYS A 147 -12.36 11.01 -13.45
C LYS A 147 -11.94 9.56 -13.34
N ILE A 148 -10.80 9.27 -12.74
CA ILE A 148 -10.32 7.88 -12.59
C ILE A 148 -11.32 7.11 -11.71
N PRO A 149 -11.93 6.02 -12.20
CA PRO A 149 -12.83 5.21 -11.40
C PRO A 149 -12.07 4.52 -10.27
N TYR A 150 -12.70 4.37 -9.12
CA TYR A 150 -12.16 3.63 -7.99
C TYR A 150 -13.27 2.89 -7.26
N VAL A 151 -12.91 1.81 -6.61
CA VAL A 151 -13.80 1.05 -5.71
C VAL A 151 -13.48 1.40 -4.25
N ILE A 152 -14.46 1.21 -3.39
CA ILE A 152 -14.29 1.34 -1.94
C ILE A 152 -14.21 -0.07 -1.39
N ALA A 153 -13.19 -0.31 -0.58
CA ALA A 153 -13.05 -1.55 0.16
C ALA A 153 -13.01 -1.24 1.67
N TYR A 154 -13.56 -2.12 2.46
CA TYR A 154 -13.52 -2.11 3.92
C TYR A 154 -12.89 -3.40 4.43
N HIS A 155 -12.11 -3.32 5.49
CA HIS A 155 -11.60 -4.51 6.16
C HIS A 155 -11.44 -4.31 7.65
N GLU A 156 -11.43 -5.41 8.36
CA GLU A 156 -11.09 -5.50 9.77
C GLU A 156 -9.95 -6.49 9.98
N ILE A 157 -9.20 -6.27 11.03
CA ILE A 157 -8.22 -7.23 11.55
C ILE A 157 -8.85 -7.91 12.75
N ILE A 158 -9.05 -9.20 12.63
CA ILE A 158 -9.65 -10.03 13.68
C ILE A 158 -8.63 -11.03 14.24
N GLU A 159 -8.88 -11.60 15.39
CA GLU A 159 -8.10 -12.74 15.87
C GLU A 159 -8.24 -13.92 14.90
N ALA A 160 -7.14 -14.61 14.64
CA ALA A 160 -7.15 -15.75 13.71
C ALA A 160 -8.08 -16.86 14.25
N PRO A 161 -8.98 -17.42 13.42
CA PRO A 161 -9.87 -18.49 13.83
C PRO A 161 -9.11 -19.70 14.36
N LEU A 162 -9.68 -20.36 15.36
CA LEU A 162 -9.11 -21.56 15.95
C LEU A 162 -9.12 -22.76 14.98
N LYS A 163 -8.29 -23.78 15.27
CA LYS A 163 -8.27 -25.05 14.53
C LYS A 163 -9.66 -25.69 14.47
N GLY A 164 -9.98 -26.32 13.33
CA GLY A 164 -11.24 -27.03 13.11
C GLY A 164 -12.25 -26.29 12.24
N LEU A 165 -12.01 -25.01 11.95
CA LEU A 165 -12.77 -24.24 10.97
C LEU A 165 -12.16 -24.39 9.56
N THR A 166 -12.88 -23.91 8.55
CA THR A 166 -12.39 -23.91 7.15
C THR A 166 -11.20 -22.96 6.91
N TYR A 167 -10.82 -22.18 7.91
CA TYR A 167 -9.66 -21.30 7.89
C TYR A 167 -8.36 -22.08 7.78
N ASN A 168 -7.47 -21.62 6.89
CA ASN A 168 -6.13 -22.16 6.74
C ASN A 168 -5.09 -21.03 6.85
N PRO A 169 -4.18 -21.06 7.83
CA PRO A 169 -3.20 -20.00 8.05
C PRO A 169 -2.13 -19.86 6.95
N LYS A 170 -2.13 -20.75 5.96
CA LYS A 170 -1.22 -20.72 4.80
C LYS A 170 -1.94 -20.44 3.48
N ARG A 171 -3.23 -20.05 3.53
CA ARG A 171 -4.05 -19.82 2.35
C ARG A 171 -4.78 -18.48 2.44
N CYS A 172 -4.70 -17.70 1.38
CA CYS A 172 -5.55 -16.54 1.16
C CYS A 172 -6.85 -16.97 0.45
N ASP A 173 -7.99 -16.64 1.04
CA ASP A 173 -9.29 -16.87 0.40
C ASP A 173 -9.75 -15.56 -0.27
N VAL A 174 -10.12 -15.66 -1.55
CA VAL A 174 -10.66 -14.55 -2.38
C VAL A 174 -12.06 -14.97 -2.84
N ILE A 175 -13.05 -14.16 -2.50
CA ILE A 175 -14.46 -14.47 -2.63
C ILE A 175 -15.09 -13.55 -3.66
N TYR A 176 -15.44 -14.07 -4.81
CA TYR A 176 -16.18 -13.36 -5.85
C TYR A 176 -17.68 -13.59 -5.65
N ASP A 177 -18.30 -12.69 -4.91
CA ASP A 177 -19.74 -12.72 -4.64
C ASP A 177 -20.26 -11.28 -4.60
N GLY A 178 -21.10 -10.92 -5.56
CA GLY A 178 -21.66 -9.58 -5.67
C GLY A 178 -22.55 -9.17 -4.48
N ALA A 179 -23.07 -10.14 -3.71
CA ALA A 179 -23.80 -9.86 -2.48
C ALA A 179 -22.86 -9.44 -1.33
N ILE A 180 -21.59 -9.87 -1.39
CA ILE A 180 -20.56 -9.51 -0.41
C ILE A 180 -19.83 -8.24 -0.86
N SER A 181 -19.36 -8.20 -2.11
CA SER A 181 -18.61 -7.09 -2.68
C SER A 181 -19.01 -6.86 -4.14
N PRO A 182 -19.92 -5.90 -4.43
CA PRO A 182 -20.45 -5.69 -5.78
C PRO A 182 -19.40 -5.33 -6.83
N ASP A 183 -18.41 -4.52 -6.44
CA ASP A 183 -17.43 -3.94 -7.37
C ASP A 183 -16.02 -4.50 -7.20
N PHE A 184 -15.82 -5.41 -6.21
CA PHE A 184 -14.52 -5.94 -5.90
C PHE A 184 -14.62 -7.43 -5.51
N TYR A 185 -13.86 -7.89 -4.52
CA TYR A 185 -13.94 -9.23 -3.95
C TYR A 185 -13.89 -9.17 -2.43
N GLY A 186 -14.50 -10.13 -1.76
CA GLY A 186 -14.27 -10.37 -0.34
C GLY A 186 -12.98 -11.16 -0.14
N TRP A 187 -12.33 -11.01 1.02
CA TRP A 187 -11.13 -11.76 1.33
C TRP A 187 -11.02 -12.17 2.78
N VAL A 188 -10.29 -13.29 3.00
CA VAL A 188 -9.77 -13.70 4.31
C VAL A 188 -8.29 -13.96 4.15
N PHE A 189 -7.46 -13.09 4.70
CA PHE A 189 -6.01 -13.13 4.57
C PHE A 189 -5.34 -13.33 5.92
N PRO A 190 -4.61 -14.45 6.13
CA PRO A 190 -3.93 -14.72 7.39
C PRO A 190 -2.78 -13.75 7.67
N HIS A 191 -2.66 -13.31 8.92
CA HIS A 191 -1.59 -12.46 9.43
C HIS A 191 -0.95 -13.07 10.70
N GLY A 192 -0.68 -14.38 10.70
CA GLY A 192 -0.14 -15.09 11.85
C GLY A 192 -1.19 -15.29 12.95
N LYS A 193 -1.16 -14.48 14.00
CA LYS A 193 -2.14 -14.55 15.11
C LYS A 193 -3.46 -13.86 14.80
N SER A 194 -3.52 -13.13 13.70
CA SER A 194 -4.71 -12.40 13.23
C SER A 194 -5.05 -12.76 11.79
N ALA A 195 -6.17 -12.26 11.32
CA ALA A 195 -6.57 -12.33 9.91
C ALA A 195 -7.18 -10.99 9.49
N SER A 196 -6.87 -10.56 8.26
CA SER A 196 -7.58 -9.47 7.61
C SER A 196 -8.80 -10.03 6.89
N VAL A 197 -9.97 -9.57 7.25
CA VAL A 197 -11.24 -9.90 6.59
C VAL A 197 -11.79 -8.63 5.97
N GLY A 198 -12.15 -8.68 4.69
CA GLY A 198 -12.62 -7.48 4.02
C GLY A 198 -13.45 -7.74 2.77
N MET A 199 -13.98 -6.67 2.22
CA MET A 199 -14.85 -6.65 1.06
C MET A 199 -14.73 -5.34 0.30
#